data_62a0e97a2807990bdff757b495043253
#
_entry.id   62a0e97a2807990bdff757b495043253
#
_cell.length_a   1.000
_cell.length_b   1.000
_cell.length_c   1.000
_cell.angle_alpha   90.00
_cell.angle_beta   90.00
_cell.angle_gamma   90.00
#
_symmetry.space_group_name_H-M   'P 1'
#
loop_
_entity.id
_entity.type
_entity.pdbx_description
1 polymer ?
#
loop_
_entity_poly.entity_id
_entity_poly.type
_entity_poly.pdbx_seq_one_letter_code
_entity_poly.pdbx_strand_id
1 'polypeptide(L)'
;MTFLRNTAMVKSLLLVMLGLTFLREVTAWKNPKAGDAALCPPLEDNSVRVDIRILRQNRGISVSNFQNRSISPWDYNITQDPHRFPSEIAEAQCRYSGCINAEGQEDSSLNSVPIQQEVLVLRREPRGCSRSFRLEKVLVTVGCTCVTPIVRALSA
;
A
#
# COMPACT_ATOMS: atom_id res chain seq x y z
N MET A 1 -68.81 1.99 40.75
CA MET A 1 -67.67 2.92 40.46
C MET A 1 -66.28 2.28 40.52
N THR A 2 -66.10 0.97 40.66
CA THR A 2 -64.83 0.27 40.79
C THR A 2 -64.24 -0.21 39.44
N PHE A 3 -65.07 -0.35 38.41
CA PHE A 3 -64.60 -0.90 37.13
C PHE A 3 -63.79 0.10 36.26
N LEU A 4 -64.09 1.38 36.34
CA LEU A 4 -63.41 2.44 35.60
C LEU A 4 -62.00 2.75 36.17
N ARG A 5 -61.77 2.49 37.45
CA ARG A 5 -60.49 2.73 38.12
C ARG A 5 -59.43 1.67 37.76
N ASN A 6 -59.91 0.43 37.47
CA ASN A 6 -59.05 -0.68 37.12
C ASN A 6 -58.51 -0.56 35.67
N THR A 7 -59.28 -0.03 34.74
CA THR A 7 -58.84 0.17 33.35
C THR A 7 -57.82 1.27 33.20
N ALA A 8 -57.88 2.33 34.02
CA ALA A 8 -56.88 3.38 34.05
C ALA A 8 -55.53 2.89 34.59
N MET A 9 -55.55 2.07 35.67
CA MET A 9 -54.34 1.48 36.21
C MET A 9 -53.70 0.49 35.25
N VAL A 10 -54.48 -0.35 34.58
CA VAL A 10 -53.96 -1.32 33.61
C VAL A 10 -53.34 -0.59 32.40
N LYS A 11 -53.95 0.49 31.90
CA LYS A 11 -53.37 1.31 30.81
C LYS A 11 -52.06 1.98 31.23
N SER A 12 -52.00 2.50 32.46
CA SER A 12 -50.77 3.10 32.97
C SER A 12 -49.65 2.08 33.12
N LEU A 13 -49.97 0.87 33.59
CA LEU A 13 -48.99 -0.22 33.72
C LEU A 13 -48.46 -0.68 32.36
N LEU A 14 -49.34 -0.78 31.35
CA LEU A 14 -48.97 -1.12 29.96
C LEU A 14 -48.05 -0.09 29.34
N LEU A 15 -48.31 1.21 29.55
CA LEU A 15 -47.45 2.29 29.04
C LEU A 15 -46.05 2.29 29.71
N VAL A 16 -45.98 1.99 30.98
CA VAL A 16 -44.70 1.86 31.69
C VAL A 16 -43.90 0.65 31.19
N MET A 17 -44.56 -0.50 30.94
CA MET A 17 -43.90 -1.69 30.39
C MET A 17 -43.45 -1.46 28.96
N LEU A 18 -44.23 -0.78 28.10
CA LEU A 18 -43.80 -0.39 26.77
C LEU A 18 -42.62 0.59 26.80
N GLY A 19 -42.64 1.55 27.73
CA GLY A 19 -41.53 2.49 27.90
C GLY A 19 -40.20 1.82 28.32
N LEU A 20 -40.28 0.79 29.18
CA LEU A 20 -39.11 0.03 29.63
C LEU A 20 -38.52 -0.87 28.54
N THR A 21 -39.38 -1.38 27.61
CA THR A 21 -38.84 -2.15 26.46
C THR A 21 -38.16 -1.23 25.46
N PHE A 22 -38.64 -0.04 25.18
CA PHE A 22 -38.00 0.97 24.34
C PHE A 22 -36.64 1.43 24.92
N LEU A 23 -36.54 1.58 26.24
CA LEU A 23 -35.28 1.95 26.90
C LEU A 23 -34.20 0.85 26.77
N ARG A 24 -34.58 -0.43 26.69
CA ARG A 24 -33.63 -1.54 26.47
C ARG A 24 -33.08 -1.56 25.04
N GLU A 25 -33.88 -1.20 24.04
CA GLU A 25 -33.38 -1.17 22.65
C GLU A 25 -32.44 0.01 22.39
N VAL A 26 -32.65 1.14 23.05
CA VAL A 26 -31.78 2.34 22.84
C VAL A 26 -30.40 2.16 23.46
N THR A 27 -30.25 1.33 24.51
CA THR A 27 -28.92 1.04 25.09
C THR A 27 -28.12 0.02 24.28
N ALA A 28 -28.77 -0.82 23.44
CA ALA A 28 -28.10 -1.78 22.59
C ALA A 28 -27.40 -1.14 21.36
N TRP A 29 -27.75 0.08 21.01
CA TRP A 29 -27.20 0.77 19.83
C TRP A 29 -25.92 1.59 20.14
N LYS A 30 -25.46 1.63 21.37
CA LYS A 30 -24.29 2.41 21.78
C LYS A 30 -23.01 1.62 22.07
N ASN A 31 -22.98 0.33 21.78
CA ASN A 31 -21.72 -0.39 21.80
C ASN A 31 -21.23 -0.67 20.36
N PRO A 32 -20.33 0.15 19.78
CA PRO A 32 -19.49 -0.35 18.71
C PRO A 32 -18.76 -1.54 19.28
N LYS A 33 -18.87 -2.68 18.58
CA LYS A 33 -18.22 -3.93 18.94
C LYS A 33 -16.80 -3.66 19.40
N ALA A 34 -16.53 -3.83 20.69
CA ALA A 34 -15.20 -3.73 21.33
C ALA A 34 -14.23 -4.82 20.84
N GLY A 35 -14.57 -5.53 19.73
CA GLY A 35 -13.77 -6.61 19.17
C GLY A 35 -12.67 -6.15 18.22
N ASP A 36 -12.79 -4.98 17.61
CA ASP A 36 -11.84 -4.55 16.57
C ASP A 36 -10.73 -3.61 17.09
N ALA A 37 -10.89 -3.03 18.27
CA ALA A 37 -9.89 -2.12 18.84
C ALA A 37 -8.72 -2.85 19.53
N ALA A 38 -8.90 -4.13 19.89
CA ALA A 38 -7.90 -4.90 20.64
C ALA A 38 -6.82 -5.56 19.78
N LEU A 39 -6.95 -5.51 18.44
CA LEU A 39 -6.02 -6.14 17.47
C LEU A 39 -5.05 -5.16 16.84
N CYS A 40 -5.22 -3.86 17.05
CA CYS A 40 -4.28 -2.86 16.56
C CYS A 40 -3.17 -2.66 17.58
N PRO A 41 -1.90 -2.82 17.21
CA PRO A 41 -0.81 -2.47 18.09
C PRO A 41 -0.97 -1.00 18.52
N PRO A 42 -0.67 -0.67 19.81
CA PRO A 42 -0.67 0.72 20.23
C PRO A 42 0.25 1.51 19.29
N LEU A 43 -0.19 2.70 18.90
CA LEU A 43 0.66 3.64 18.16
C LEU A 43 1.89 3.89 19.03
N GLU A 44 3.02 3.31 18.64
CA GLU A 44 4.30 3.62 19.25
C GLU A 44 4.60 5.12 19.00
N ASP A 45 5.33 5.75 19.93
CA ASP A 45 5.70 7.18 19.85
C ASP A 45 6.46 7.58 18.58
N ASN A 46 6.85 6.61 17.76
CA ASN A 46 7.53 6.78 16.47
C ASN A 46 6.57 6.87 15.27
N SER A 47 5.27 7.06 15.47
CA SER A 47 4.32 7.22 14.37
C SER A 47 4.44 8.59 13.73
N VAL A 48 4.56 8.62 12.39
CA VAL A 48 4.59 9.84 11.58
C VAL A 48 3.29 9.93 10.78
N ARG A 49 2.64 11.09 10.81
CA ARG A 49 1.47 11.37 10.00
C ARG A 49 1.91 11.84 8.61
N VAL A 50 1.62 11.08 7.57
CA VAL A 50 1.95 11.42 6.19
C VAL A 50 0.67 11.77 5.42
N ASP A 51 0.65 12.92 4.73
CA ASP A 51 -0.43 13.26 3.80
C ASP A 51 -0.17 12.60 2.44
N ILE A 52 -0.85 11.49 2.18
CA ILE A 52 -0.72 10.73 0.93
C ILE A 52 -1.41 11.40 -0.28
N ARG A 53 -2.15 12.51 -0.09
CA ARG A 53 -2.80 13.22 -1.21
C ARG A 53 -1.79 13.81 -2.18
N ILE A 54 -0.65 14.28 -1.68
CA ILE A 54 0.45 14.80 -2.52
C ILE A 54 1.02 13.70 -3.43
N LEU A 55 1.05 12.46 -2.94
CA LEU A 55 1.58 11.31 -3.67
C LEU A 55 0.60 10.79 -4.74
N ARG A 56 -0.69 11.13 -4.62
CA ARG A 56 -1.73 10.80 -5.63
C ARG A 56 -1.74 11.76 -6.82
N GLN A 57 -1.08 12.90 -6.72
CA GLN A 57 -0.89 13.75 -7.88
C GLN A 57 0.04 13.01 -8.85
N ASN A 58 -0.56 12.29 -9.79
CA ASN A 58 0.13 11.79 -10.98
C ASN A 58 0.72 13.00 -11.71
N ARG A 59 1.92 13.41 -11.33
CA ARG A 59 2.77 14.14 -12.25
C ARG A 59 3.04 13.13 -13.34
N GLY A 60 2.35 13.31 -14.48
CA GLY A 60 2.54 12.45 -15.63
C GLY A 60 4.04 12.27 -15.80
N ILE A 61 4.50 11.03 -15.70
CA ILE A 61 5.89 10.69 -15.99
C ILE A 61 6.07 11.19 -17.42
N SER A 62 6.82 12.27 -17.59
CA SER A 62 7.25 12.70 -18.91
C SER A 62 8.01 11.51 -19.47
N VAL A 63 7.39 10.81 -20.41
CA VAL A 63 7.98 9.64 -21.07
C VAL A 63 9.05 10.19 -22.00
N SER A 64 10.19 10.53 -21.42
CA SER A 64 11.40 10.77 -22.18
C SER A 64 11.90 9.41 -22.65
N ASN A 65 12.01 9.20 -23.95
CA ASN A 65 12.47 7.95 -24.57
C ASN A 65 13.97 7.64 -24.30
N PHE A 66 14.52 8.08 -23.16
CA PHE A 66 15.93 7.90 -22.86
C PHE A 66 16.30 6.41 -22.71
N GLN A 67 15.37 5.57 -22.20
CA GLN A 67 15.57 4.12 -22.08
C GLN A 67 15.84 3.45 -23.43
N ASN A 68 15.22 3.93 -24.50
CA ASN A 68 15.43 3.40 -25.86
C ASN A 68 16.70 3.94 -26.55
N ARG A 69 17.24 5.06 -26.04
CA ARG A 69 18.43 5.71 -26.58
C ARG A 69 19.69 5.44 -25.77
N SER A 70 19.56 4.63 -24.71
CA SER A 70 20.67 4.19 -23.91
C SER A 70 21.49 3.15 -24.67
N ILE A 71 22.80 3.13 -24.49
CA ILE A 71 23.66 2.03 -24.94
C ILE A 71 23.42 0.74 -24.15
N SER A 72 22.68 0.82 -23.03
CA SER A 72 22.15 -0.30 -22.27
C SER A 72 20.63 -0.13 -22.16
N PRO A 73 19.87 -0.39 -23.23
CA PRO A 73 18.44 -0.12 -23.27
C PRO A 73 17.63 -1.10 -22.40
N TRP A 74 16.48 -0.64 -21.91
CA TRP A 74 15.62 -1.47 -21.07
C TRP A 74 14.14 -1.24 -21.36
N ASP A 75 13.32 -2.18 -20.94
CA ASP A 75 11.87 -2.07 -20.89
C ASP A 75 11.39 -1.91 -19.45
N TYR A 76 10.18 -1.40 -19.26
CA TYR A 76 9.56 -1.33 -17.94
C TYR A 76 8.52 -2.42 -17.78
N ASN A 77 8.65 -3.19 -16.70
CA ASN A 77 7.61 -4.07 -16.20
C ASN A 77 6.90 -3.38 -15.01
N ILE A 78 5.58 -3.31 -15.05
CA ILE A 78 4.80 -2.67 -13.98
C ILE A 78 4.29 -3.74 -13.03
N THR A 79 4.80 -3.73 -11.80
CA THR A 79 4.30 -4.58 -10.72
C THR A 79 3.17 -3.89 -10.00
N GLN A 80 2.03 -4.59 -9.84
CA GLN A 80 0.84 -4.08 -9.15
C GLN A 80 0.62 -4.82 -7.84
N ASP A 81 0.42 -4.07 -6.75
CA ASP A 81 0.07 -4.61 -5.44
C ASP A 81 -0.97 -3.69 -4.77
N PRO A 82 -2.23 -4.16 -4.58
CA PRO A 82 -3.29 -3.36 -3.98
C PRO A 82 -3.07 -3.06 -2.49
N HIS A 83 -2.16 -3.77 -1.84
CA HIS A 83 -1.82 -3.57 -0.43
C HIS A 83 -0.58 -2.68 -0.23
N ARG A 84 -0.02 -2.16 -1.31
CA ARG A 84 1.14 -1.27 -1.32
C ARG A 84 0.75 0.13 -1.80
N PHE A 85 1.43 1.14 -1.28
CA PHE A 85 1.36 2.48 -1.82
C PHE A 85 2.78 3.01 -2.12
N PRO A 86 3.11 3.43 -3.36
CA PRO A 86 2.23 3.37 -4.54
C PRO A 86 1.89 1.93 -4.93
N SER A 87 0.68 1.73 -5.46
CA SER A 87 0.21 0.40 -5.89
C SER A 87 0.97 -0.13 -7.10
N GLU A 88 1.48 0.76 -7.95
CA GLU A 88 2.22 0.45 -9.15
C GLU A 88 3.67 0.89 -8.99
N ILE A 89 4.59 -0.01 -9.33
CA ILE A 89 6.02 0.29 -9.44
C ILE A 89 6.48 -0.21 -10.80
N ALA A 90 7.13 0.69 -11.55
CA ALA A 90 7.76 0.35 -12.81
C ALA A 90 9.21 -0.13 -12.53
N GLU A 91 9.51 -1.36 -12.92
CA GLU A 91 10.83 -1.98 -12.79
C GLU A 91 11.47 -2.13 -14.15
N ALA A 92 12.70 -1.67 -14.28
CA ALA A 92 13.44 -1.78 -15.53
C ALA A 92 13.99 -3.21 -15.71
N GLN A 93 13.89 -3.70 -16.93
CA GLN A 93 14.47 -4.98 -17.36
C GLN A 93 15.39 -4.73 -18.55
N CYS A 94 16.69 -5.03 -18.37
CA CYS A 94 17.67 -4.85 -19.44
C CYS A 94 17.33 -5.74 -20.64
N ARG A 95 17.36 -5.17 -21.84
CA ARG A 95 17.03 -5.90 -23.08
C ARG A 95 18.13 -6.86 -23.50
N TYR A 96 19.37 -6.50 -23.21
CA TYR A 96 20.56 -7.22 -23.65
C TYR A 96 21.46 -7.51 -22.46
N SER A 97 22.31 -8.51 -22.61
CA SER A 97 23.40 -8.81 -21.66
C SER A 97 24.65 -7.98 -21.95
N GLY A 98 24.86 -7.63 -23.22
CA GLY A 98 25.89 -6.72 -23.67
C GLY A 98 25.40 -5.29 -23.82
N CYS A 99 26.23 -4.41 -24.35
CA CYS A 99 25.91 -3.02 -24.63
C CYS A 99 25.73 -2.77 -26.13
N ILE A 100 24.99 -1.75 -26.51
CA ILE A 100 24.79 -1.39 -27.91
C ILE A 100 25.91 -0.48 -28.39
N ASN A 101 26.61 -0.88 -29.43
CA ASN A 101 27.68 -0.12 -30.07
C ASN A 101 27.14 1.00 -30.98
N ALA A 102 28.02 1.75 -31.61
CA ALA A 102 27.69 2.87 -32.50
C ALA A 102 26.90 2.43 -33.75
N GLU A 103 27.08 1.16 -34.16
CA GLU A 103 26.39 0.54 -35.30
C GLU A 103 25.03 -0.04 -34.93
N GLY A 104 24.61 0.06 -33.64
CA GLY A 104 23.36 -0.46 -33.14
C GLY A 104 23.37 -1.98 -32.86
N GLN A 105 24.52 -2.60 -32.79
CA GLN A 105 24.71 -4.03 -32.53
C GLN A 105 25.11 -4.27 -31.08
N GLU A 106 24.73 -5.44 -30.53
CA GLU A 106 25.14 -5.85 -29.19
C GLU A 106 26.64 -6.19 -29.17
N ASP A 107 27.36 -5.50 -28.31
CA ASP A 107 28.77 -5.72 -28.00
C ASP A 107 28.90 -6.45 -26.66
N SER A 108 29.34 -7.71 -26.72
CA SER A 108 29.52 -8.55 -25.54
C SER A 108 30.83 -8.29 -24.79
N SER A 109 31.69 -7.39 -25.28
CA SER A 109 32.91 -6.94 -24.55
C SER A 109 32.58 -6.09 -23.33
N LEU A 110 31.34 -5.56 -23.29
CA LEU A 110 30.77 -4.79 -22.17
C LEU A 110 29.52 -5.48 -21.64
N ASN A 111 29.19 -5.25 -20.38
CA ASN A 111 28.01 -5.83 -19.74
C ASN A 111 26.94 -4.78 -19.50
N SER A 112 25.70 -5.10 -19.85
CA SER A 112 24.51 -4.35 -19.45
C SER A 112 24.04 -4.87 -18.10
N VAL A 113 24.04 -4.01 -17.08
CA VAL A 113 23.70 -4.40 -15.70
C VAL A 113 22.57 -3.52 -15.14
N PRO A 114 21.69 -4.08 -14.29
CA PRO A 114 20.61 -3.33 -13.67
C PRO A 114 21.15 -2.34 -12.63
N ILE A 115 20.58 -1.13 -12.61
CA ILE A 115 20.77 -0.15 -11.55
C ILE A 115 19.64 -0.34 -10.55
N GLN A 116 19.98 -0.72 -9.32
CA GLN A 116 19.03 -0.97 -8.25
C GLN A 116 19.01 0.20 -7.27
N GLN A 117 17.80 0.56 -6.80
CA GLN A 117 17.59 1.60 -5.81
C GLN A 117 16.61 1.13 -4.76
N GLU A 118 16.88 1.43 -3.48
CA GLU A 118 15.91 1.28 -2.41
C GLU A 118 14.88 2.39 -2.48
N VAL A 119 13.60 2.03 -2.55
CA VAL A 119 12.47 2.96 -2.48
C VAL A 119 11.62 2.65 -1.26
N LEU A 120 11.07 3.68 -0.66
CA LEU A 120 10.16 3.55 0.48
C LEU A 120 8.73 3.38 -0.03
N VAL A 121 8.06 2.37 0.47
CA VAL A 121 6.65 2.09 0.19
C VAL A 121 5.86 1.96 1.49
N LEU A 122 4.58 2.28 1.43
CA LEU A 122 3.66 2.03 2.53
C LEU A 122 2.91 0.73 2.23
N ARG A 123 3.04 -0.25 3.12
CA ARG A 123 2.30 -1.51 3.03
C ARG A 123 1.17 -1.53 4.02
N ARG A 124 -0.04 -1.87 3.55
CA ARG A 124 -1.22 -2.01 4.42
C ARG A 124 -1.03 -3.23 5.32
N GLU A 125 -1.25 -3.07 6.61
CA GLU A 125 -1.19 -4.18 7.55
C GLU A 125 -2.40 -5.11 7.39
N PRO A 126 -2.18 -6.44 7.34
CA PRO A 126 -3.27 -7.39 7.27
C PRO A 126 -3.98 -7.50 8.62
N ARG A 127 -5.31 -7.42 8.59
CA ARG A 127 -6.27 -7.76 9.66
C ARG A 127 -6.32 -6.83 10.87
N GLY A 128 -7.40 -6.07 10.95
CA GLY A 128 -7.91 -5.36 12.12
C GLY A 128 -7.71 -3.86 12.11
N CYS A 129 -6.61 -3.36 11.59
CA CYS A 129 -6.30 -1.93 11.56
C CYS A 129 -6.47 -1.38 10.15
N SER A 130 -7.70 -1.10 9.73
CA SER A 130 -8.03 -0.68 8.36
C SER A 130 -7.37 0.63 7.90
N ARG A 131 -6.61 1.29 8.78
CA ARG A 131 -5.94 2.58 8.53
C ARG A 131 -4.45 2.60 8.89
N SER A 132 -3.86 1.47 9.29
CA SER A 132 -2.44 1.41 9.58
C SER A 132 -1.65 0.95 8.35
N PHE A 133 -0.54 1.65 8.12
CA PHE A 133 0.42 1.33 7.09
C PHE A 133 1.79 1.21 7.75
N ARG A 134 2.54 0.22 7.33
CA ARG A 134 3.95 0.07 7.70
C ARG A 134 4.83 0.61 6.59
N LEU A 135 5.86 1.34 6.95
CA LEU A 135 6.90 1.76 6.02
C LEU A 135 7.84 0.57 5.75
N GLU A 136 8.07 0.29 4.47
CA GLU A 136 8.92 -0.82 4.02
C GLU A 136 9.88 -0.32 2.94
N LYS A 137 11.10 -0.86 2.92
CA LYS A 137 12.06 -0.64 1.84
C LYS A 137 11.91 -1.76 0.82
N VAL A 138 11.81 -1.39 -0.44
CA VAL A 138 11.77 -2.31 -1.58
C VAL A 138 12.92 -1.97 -2.50
N LEU A 139 13.66 -2.98 -2.94
CA LEU A 139 14.71 -2.81 -3.93
C LEU A 139 14.07 -2.87 -5.32
N VAL A 140 14.25 -1.80 -6.09
CA VAL A 140 13.64 -1.62 -7.42
C VAL A 140 14.73 -1.40 -8.45
N THR A 141 14.66 -2.10 -9.57
CA THR A 141 15.53 -1.80 -10.72
C THR A 141 14.98 -0.58 -11.46
N VAL A 142 15.74 0.51 -11.46
CA VAL A 142 15.30 1.81 -12.03
C VAL A 142 15.77 2.05 -13.46
N GLY A 143 16.75 1.28 -13.92
CA GLY A 143 17.32 1.39 -15.26
C GLY A 143 18.45 0.39 -15.46
N CYS A 144 19.11 0.48 -16.61
CA CYS A 144 20.30 -0.32 -16.92
C CYS A 144 21.46 0.59 -17.30
N THR A 145 22.67 0.12 -17.03
CA THR A 145 23.91 0.80 -17.41
C THR A 145 24.93 -0.16 -17.97
N CYS A 146 25.87 0.39 -18.71
CA CYS A 146 26.93 -0.33 -19.33
C CYS A 146 28.18 -0.29 -18.46
N VAL A 147 28.78 -1.46 -18.20
CA VAL A 147 29.99 -1.60 -17.38
C VAL A 147 31.02 -2.49 -18.06
N THR A 148 32.28 -2.28 -17.73
CA THR A 148 33.36 -3.18 -18.13
C THR A 148 33.30 -4.49 -17.33
N PRO A 149 33.51 -5.66 -17.96
CA PRO A 149 33.56 -6.94 -17.25
C PRO A 149 34.69 -6.97 -16.20
N ILE A 150 34.43 -7.63 -15.08
CA ILE A 150 35.46 -7.91 -14.08
C ILE A 150 36.30 -9.10 -14.59
N VAL A 151 37.52 -8.84 -15.04
CA VAL A 151 38.45 -9.87 -15.41
C VAL A 151 39.22 -10.32 -14.16
N ARG A 152 39.00 -11.54 -13.69
CA ARG A 152 39.84 -12.15 -12.65
C ARG A 152 41.03 -12.82 -13.33
N ALA A 153 42.21 -12.33 -13.09
CA ALA A 153 43.42 -13.08 -13.46
C ALA A 153 43.43 -14.38 -12.64
N LEU A 154 43.35 -15.52 -13.31
CA LEU A 154 43.66 -16.80 -12.69
C LEU A 154 45.17 -16.76 -12.38
N SER A 155 45.53 -16.61 -11.11
CA SER A 155 46.90 -16.87 -10.65
C SER A 155 47.19 -18.35 -10.88
N ALA A 156 48.13 -18.62 -11.78
CA ALA A 156 48.69 -19.94 -12.06
C ALA A 156 49.44 -20.45 -10.85
#